data_7311e1ec2771bbffa9e23599d053b086
#
_entry.id   7311e1ec2771bbffa9e23599d053b086
#
_cell.length_a   1.000
_cell.length_b   1.000
_cell.length_c   1.000
_cell.angle_alpha   90.00
_cell.angle_beta   90.00
_cell.angle_gamma   90.00
#
_symmetry.space_group_name_H-M   'P 1'
#
loop_
_entity.id
_entity.type
_entity.pdbx_description
1 polymer ?
#
loop_
_entity_poly.entity_id
_entity_poly.type
_entity_poly.pdbx_seq_one_letter_code
_entity_poly.pdbx_strand_id
1 'polypeptide(L)'
;KTTITGDGNLPQKDVAVNELELEKVAKETAPVVTPEQKSETLAEETKTVERLTEKKVEEKDATPAEKMRQKKKQKNNGLYLLAAGGADAGSTKLLSFTNSSVTPKYGVGIGYRFNKRWSVQTGFYANNKKYVAGAADYKFKPGSPMTAYTIDKIKAACLVYEIPVTVRYDIVSRPSFILYVTGSAESYIIQKEKYNCSYWYYNNIYEQEWKYSGNRHLFSTAMFSVGIEKPLSSKFSLLAEPSVSIPLSGVGDGKMNIYSAAALLGIKYYPFKK
;
A
#
# COMPACT_ATOMS: atom_id res chain seq x y z
N LYS A 1 18.72 -28.31 22.38
CA LYS A 1 18.52 -27.23 21.38
C LYS A 1 19.80 -27.16 20.56
N THR A 2 19.80 -27.83 19.41
CA THR A 2 20.96 -27.87 18.53
C THR A 2 20.73 -26.85 17.41
N THR A 3 21.55 -25.83 17.36
CA THR A 3 21.53 -24.83 16.30
C THR A 3 22.50 -25.27 15.21
N ILE A 4 21.98 -25.51 14.01
CA ILE A 4 22.80 -25.83 12.83
C ILE A 4 22.85 -24.57 11.97
N THR A 5 23.99 -23.89 11.99
CA THR A 5 24.33 -22.82 11.04
C THR A 5 25.08 -23.45 9.89
N GLY A 6 24.45 -23.60 8.72
CA GLY A 6 25.06 -24.19 7.56
C GLY A 6 24.77 -23.40 6.30
N ASP A 7 25.84 -22.99 5.59
CA ASP A 7 25.78 -22.61 4.19
C ASP A 7 25.28 -23.82 3.38
N GLY A 8 24.18 -23.60 2.70
CA GLY A 8 23.48 -24.29 1.64
C GLY A 8 23.89 -25.66 1.10
N ASN A 9 24.42 -26.61 1.88
CA ASN A 9 24.65 -27.97 1.40
C ASN A 9 24.12 -28.97 2.43
N LEU A 10 22.90 -29.46 2.20
CA LEU A 10 22.36 -30.65 2.86
C LEU A 10 22.67 -31.88 2.01
N PRO A 11 22.93 -33.06 2.59
CA PRO A 11 23.26 -34.26 1.82
C PRO A 11 22.10 -34.65 0.91
N GLN A 12 22.37 -34.73 -0.39
CA GLN A 12 21.46 -35.30 -1.39
C GLN A 12 21.25 -36.77 -1.07
N LYS A 13 20.01 -37.14 -0.79
CA LYS A 13 19.60 -38.54 -0.85
C LYS A 13 18.93 -38.75 -2.19
N ASP A 14 19.53 -39.55 -3.04
CA ASP A 14 19.01 -39.96 -4.34
C ASP A 14 17.62 -40.58 -4.19
N VAL A 15 16.61 -39.89 -4.72
CA VAL A 15 15.28 -40.46 -4.95
C VAL A 15 15.11 -40.52 -6.45
N ALA A 16 15.21 -41.71 -7.01
CA ALA A 16 14.89 -42.03 -8.38
C ALA A 16 13.42 -41.61 -8.65
N VAL A 17 13.23 -40.69 -9.58
CA VAL A 17 11.94 -40.34 -10.10
C VAL A 17 11.61 -41.25 -11.26
N ASN A 18 10.63 -42.11 -11.07
CA ASN A 18 10.00 -42.86 -12.16
C ASN A 18 9.12 -41.89 -12.95
N GLU A 19 9.54 -41.68 -14.19
CA GLU A 19 8.74 -41.06 -15.25
C GLU A 19 7.67 -42.07 -15.70
N LEU A 20 6.40 -41.75 -15.53
CA LEU A 20 5.32 -42.37 -16.26
C LEU A 20 4.18 -41.36 -16.45
N GLU A 21 4.07 -40.92 -17.70
CA GLU A 21 2.87 -40.77 -18.51
C GLU A 21 1.59 -40.23 -17.85
N LEU A 22 1.17 -39.08 -18.30
CA LEU A 22 -0.25 -38.88 -18.68
C LEU A 22 -0.37 -37.73 -19.69
N GLU A 23 -0.35 -38.15 -20.94
CA GLU A 23 -0.83 -37.43 -22.10
C GLU A 23 -2.39 -37.53 -22.17
N LYS A 24 -2.99 -36.45 -22.67
CA LYS A 24 -4.34 -36.35 -23.21
C LYS A 24 -5.54 -36.27 -22.24
N VAL A 25 -6.17 -35.14 -22.21
CA VAL A 25 -7.56 -35.01 -22.74
C VAL A 25 -7.77 -33.61 -23.31
N ALA A 26 -8.17 -33.62 -24.54
CA ALA A 26 -8.45 -32.50 -25.43
C ALA A 26 -9.82 -31.84 -25.15
N LYS A 27 -9.89 -30.57 -25.54
CA LYS A 27 -11.00 -29.90 -26.23
C LYS A 27 -12.45 -30.37 -25.96
N GLU A 28 -13.27 -29.44 -25.49
CA GLU A 28 -14.59 -29.22 -26.13
C GLU A 28 -15.17 -27.86 -25.73
N THR A 29 -15.27 -27.01 -26.72
CA THR A 29 -16.35 -26.23 -27.28
C THR A 29 -17.12 -25.23 -26.39
N ALA A 30 -17.01 -23.99 -26.84
CA ALA A 30 -17.97 -22.89 -26.61
C ALA A 30 -19.35 -23.19 -27.22
N PRO A 31 -20.37 -22.46 -26.83
CA PRO A 31 -21.03 -21.69 -27.88
C PRO A 31 -21.23 -20.20 -27.53
N VAL A 32 -21.02 -19.42 -28.55
CA VAL A 32 -21.48 -18.08 -28.87
C VAL A 32 -22.99 -18.02 -28.87
N VAL A 33 -23.57 -17.02 -28.20
CA VAL A 33 -24.90 -16.51 -28.53
C VAL A 33 -24.87 -15.01 -28.48
N THR A 34 -24.93 -14.41 -29.65
CA THR A 34 -25.42 -13.06 -29.92
C THR A 34 -26.92 -13.14 -30.24
N PRO A 35 -27.71 -12.14 -29.87
CA PRO A 35 -28.59 -11.53 -30.86
C PRO A 35 -28.54 -9.98 -30.80
N GLU A 36 -28.23 -9.44 -31.96
CA GLU A 36 -29.02 -8.52 -32.83
C GLU A 36 -29.90 -7.46 -32.17
N GLN A 37 -29.48 -6.27 -32.53
CA GLN A 37 -30.21 -5.08 -32.99
C GLN A 37 -31.75 -5.04 -32.86
N LYS A 38 -32.21 -3.90 -32.32
CA LYS A 38 -33.21 -3.10 -33.05
C LYS A 38 -33.08 -1.61 -32.70
N SER A 39 -32.78 -0.88 -33.74
CA SER A 39 -32.91 0.54 -33.94
C SER A 39 -34.38 0.91 -34.03
N GLU A 40 -34.79 2.02 -33.48
CA GLU A 40 -35.77 2.91 -34.10
C GLU A 40 -35.72 4.31 -33.51
N THR A 41 -35.35 5.17 -34.36
CA THR A 41 -35.52 6.58 -34.61
C THR A 41 -36.93 7.08 -34.26
N LEU A 42 -37.03 8.22 -33.64
CA LEU A 42 -37.90 9.29 -34.17
C LEU A 42 -37.45 10.66 -33.63
N ALA A 43 -37.34 11.48 -34.59
CA ALA A 43 -36.99 12.88 -34.62
C ALA A 43 -38.20 13.78 -34.34
N GLU A 44 -37.88 15.08 -34.36
CA GLU A 44 -38.74 16.25 -34.62
C GLU A 44 -39.55 16.78 -33.41
N GLU A 45 -39.67 18.03 -33.18
CA GLU A 45 -39.45 19.33 -33.87
C GLU A 45 -39.49 20.43 -32.79
N THR A 46 -38.70 21.40 -32.91
CA THR A 46 -38.78 22.74 -33.51
C THR A 46 -39.37 23.88 -32.68
N LYS A 47 -38.54 24.92 -32.65
CA LYS A 47 -38.84 26.37 -32.77
C LYS A 47 -39.21 27.18 -31.52
N THR A 48 -38.27 28.03 -31.22
CA THR A 48 -38.33 29.51 -31.38
C THR A 48 -39.22 30.26 -30.40
N VAL A 49 -38.59 31.13 -29.63
CA VAL A 49 -38.89 32.56 -29.70
C VAL A 49 -37.79 33.32 -28.95
N GLU A 50 -37.12 34.20 -29.67
CA GLU A 50 -36.36 35.32 -29.18
C GLU A 50 -37.15 36.17 -28.23
N ARG A 51 -36.54 36.56 -27.13
CA ARG A 51 -36.83 37.86 -26.53
C ARG A 51 -35.58 38.41 -25.87
N LEU A 52 -34.97 39.30 -26.61
CA LEU A 52 -34.04 40.30 -26.13
C LEU A 52 -34.68 41.11 -25.03
N THR A 53 -34.12 41.05 -23.86
CA THR A 53 -34.20 42.13 -22.89
C THR A 53 -32.81 42.33 -22.35
N GLU A 54 -32.16 43.37 -22.90
CA GLU A 54 -31.03 44.04 -22.32
C GLU A 54 -31.37 44.41 -20.86
N LYS A 55 -30.72 43.72 -19.92
CA LYS A 55 -30.60 44.23 -18.57
C LYS A 55 -29.13 44.58 -18.37
N LYS A 56 -28.85 45.85 -18.65
CA LYS A 56 -27.67 46.57 -18.23
C LYS A 56 -27.53 46.39 -16.71
N VAL A 57 -26.68 45.45 -16.31
CA VAL A 57 -26.28 45.30 -14.90
C VAL A 57 -25.15 46.29 -14.68
N GLU A 58 -25.48 47.38 -13.98
CA GLU A 58 -24.53 48.31 -13.41
C GLU A 58 -23.38 47.53 -12.73
N GLU A 59 -22.19 47.78 -13.23
CA GLU A 59 -20.92 47.37 -12.60
C GLU A 59 -20.81 48.17 -11.29
N LYS A 60 -21.30 47.63 -10.19
CA LYS A 60 -21.03 48.18 -8.86
C LYS A 60 -19.55 48.02 -8.60
N ASP A 61 -18.83 49.08 -8.67
CA ASP A 61 -17.46 49.26 -8.22
C ASP A 61 -17.31 48.66 -6.80
N ALA A 62 -16.74 47.46 -6.71
CA ALA A 62 -16.45 46.83 -5.45
C ALA A 62 -15.45 47.69 -4.67
N THR A 63 -15.82 48.08 -3.47
CA THR A 63 -15.01 48.88 -2.55
C THR A 63 -13.60 48.30 -2.40
N PRO A 64 -12.54 49.12 -2.24
CA PRO A 64 -11.17 48.64 -2.06
C PRO A 64 -10.98 47.55 -0.98
N ALA A 65 -11.87 47.57 0.05
CA ALA A 65 -11.91 46.55 1.09
C ALA A 65 -12.43 45.20 0.61
N GLU A 66 -13.36 45.15 -0.36
CA GLU A 66 -13.86 43.90 -0.96
C GLU A 66 -12.86 43.35 -1.96
N LYS A 67 -12.16 44.19 -2.72
CA LYS A 67 -11.02 43.79 -3.59
C LYS A 67 -9.86 43.24 -2.76
N MET A 68 -9.62 43.73 -1.54
CA MET A 68 -8.65 43.16 -0.59
C MET A 68 -9.12 41.84 0.05
N ARG A 69 -10.42 41.66 0.30
CA ARG A 69 -10.97 40.37 0.78
C ARG A 69 -10.94 39.29 -0.30
N GLN A 70 -11.14 39.63 -1.57
CA GLN A 70 -11.05 38.68 -2.67
C GLN A 70 -9.59 38.26 -2.98
N LYS A 71 -8.59 39.11 -2.73
CA LYS A 71 -7.17 38.76 -2.90
C LYS A 71 -6.63 37.77 -1.87
N LYS A 72 -7.35 37.48 -0.79
CA LYS A 72 -7.01 36.47 0.23
C LYS A 72 -7.67 35.10 0.00
N LYS A 73 -8.15 34.78 -1.20
CA LYS A 73 -8.40 33.39 -1.58
C LYS A 73 -7.04 32.70 -1.74
N GLN A 74 -6.48 32.27 -0.63
CA GLN A 74 -5.23 31.56 -0.52
C GLN A 74 -5.27 30.38 -1.50
N LYS A 75 -4.41 30.42 -2.52
CA LYS A 75 -4.22 29.32 -3.47
C LYS A 75 -3.69 28.14 -2.66
N ASN A 76 -4.56 27.22 -2.26
CA ASN A 76 -4.20 26.03 -1.46
C ASN A 76 -3.46 24.96 -2.27
N ASN A 77 -2.97 25.33 -3.45
CA ASN A 77 -2.20 24.44 -4.33
C ASN A 77 -0.71 24.63 -4.02
N GLY A 78 0.02 23.55 -3.96
CA GLY A 78 1.46 23.66 -3.78
C GLY A 78 2.15 22.37 -3.40
N LEU A 79 3.45 22.44 -3.56
CA LEU A 79 4.38 21.41 -3.15
C LEU A 79 4.50 21.41 -1.62
N TYR A 80 4.62 20.20 -1.04
CA TYR A 80 4.98 20.02 0.36
C TYR A 80 5.96 18.87 0.53
N LEU A 81 6.76 18.97 1.57
CA LEU A 81 7.63 17.91 2.05
C LEU A 81 7.00 17.30 3.32
N LEU A 82 7.24 16.02 3.51
CA LEU A 82 6.75 15.24 4.64
C LEU A 82 7.91 14.50 5.28
N ALA A 83 7.97 14.52 6.60
CA ALA A 83 8.76 13.60 7.40
C ALA A 83 7.82 12.94 8.40
N ALA A 84 7.86 11.61 8.52
CA ALA A 84 6.99 10.87 9.41
C ALA A 84 7.72 9.69 10.06
N GLY A 85 7.29 9.36 11.27
CA GLY A 85 7.76 8.20 12.01
C GLY A 85 6.68 7.66 12.91
N GLY A 86 6.79 6.38 13.26
CA GLY A 86 5.80 5.72 14.09
C GLY A 86 6.04 4.23 14.22
N ALA A 87 4.99 3.49 14.37
CA ALA A 87 5.00 2.06 14.62
C ALA A 87 4.22 1.31 13.53
N ASP A 88 4.68 0.11 13.22
CA ASP A 88 4.06 -0.84 12.30
C ASP A 88 4.02 -2.23 12.94
N ALA A 89 2.93 -2.95 12.75
CA ALA A 89 2.77 -4.35 13.17
C ALA A 89 2.37 -5.18 11.95
N GLY A 90 3.19 -6.18 11.61
CA GLY A 90 2.96 -7.08 10.47
C GLY A 90 2.32 -8.40 10.89
N SER A 91 1.44 -8.96 10.06
CA SER A 91 0.81 -10.27 10.24
C SER A 91 0.62 -10.97 8.90
N THR A 92 0.53 -12.31 8.91
CA THR A 92 0.13 -13.10 7.74
C THR A 92 -1.38 -13.26 7.62
N LYS A 93 -2.14 -12.82 8.62
CA LYS A 93 -3.60 -12.90 8.65
C LYS A 93 -4.22 -11.51 8.84
N LEU A 94 -5.29 -11.24 8.12
CA LEU A 94 -6.02 -9.99 8.25
C LEU A 94 -6.56 -9.82 9.68
N LEU A 95 -6.29 -8.67 10.29
CA LEU A 95 -6.76 -8.28 11.65
C LEU A 95 -6.32 -9.21 12.80
N SER A 96 -5.37 -10.10 12.58
CA SER A 96 -4.84 -10.98 13.60
C SER A 96 -3.40 -10.61 13.95
N PHE A 97 -3.22 -9.68 14.87
CA PHE A 97 -1.90 -9.16 15.26
C PHE A 97 -1.37 -9.75 16.58
N THR A 98 -1.98 -10.84 17.08
CA THR A 98 -1.66 -11.46 18.40
C THR A 98 -0.18 -11.87 18.52
N ASN A 99 0.42 -12.32 17.42
CA ASN A 99 1.84 -12.74 17.37
C ASN A 99 2.72 -11.74 16.59
N SER A 100 2.24 -10.52 16.39
CA SER A 100 2.98 -9.48 15.69
C SER A 100 3.93 -8.77 16.62
N SER A 101 5.11 -8.45 16.11
CA SER A 101 6.03 -7.54 16.80
C SER A 101 5.85 -6.13 16.25
N VAL A 102 5.62 -5.19 17.15
CA VAL A 102 5.61 -3.77 16.79
C VAL A 102 7.04 -3.34 16.44
N THR A 103 7.20 -2.70 15.31
CA THR A 103 8.49 -2.26 14.77
C THR A 103 8.45 -0.80 14.34
N PRO A 104 9.57 -0.07 14.41
CA PRO A 104 9.60 1.31 13.97
C PRO A 104 9.47 1.41 12.44
N LYS A 105 8.66 2.36 11.98
CA LYS A 105 8.54 2.79 10.58
C LYS A 105 8.79 4.28 10.53
N TYR A 106 9.68 4.72 9.63
CA TYR A 106 9.99 6.14 9.45
C TYR A 106 10.40 6.43 8.02
N GLY A 107 10.21 7.67 7.60
CA GLY A 107 10.55 8.07 6.25
C GLY A 107 10.27 9.53 5.93
N VAL A 108 10.52 9.84 4.68
CA VAL A 108 10.32 11.17 4.10
C VAL A 108 9.52 11.07 2.82
N GLY A 109 8.82 12.13 2.49
CA GLY A 109 8.01 12.18 1.29
C GLY A 109 7.91 13.57 0.70
N ILE A 110 7.42 13.61 -0.51
CA ILE A 110 7.09 14.79 -1.25
C ILE A 110 5.69 14.65 -1.81
N GLY A 111 4.92 15.72 -1.81
CA GLY A 111 3.58 15.70 -2.36
C GLY A 111 3.18 17.03 -2.97
N TYR A 112 2.17 16.96 -3.80
CA TYR A 112 1.60 18.12 -4.46
C TYR A 112 0.09 18.19 -4.23
N ARG A 113 -0.38 19.32 -3.75
CA ARG A 113 -1.80 19.63 -3.57
C ARG A 113 -2.32 20.33 -4.83
N PHE A 114 -3.22 19.68 -5.54
CA PHE A 114 -3.81 20.22 -6.79
C PHE A 114 -4.89 21.26 -6.51
N ASN A 115 -5.70 21.01 -5.48
CA ASN A 115 -6.82 21.88 -5.12
C ASN A 115 -7.06 21.82 -3.60
N LYS A 116 -8.23 22.30 -3.15
CA LYS A 116 -8.58 22.35 -1.73
C LYS A 116 -8.71 20.96 -1.06
N ARG A 117 -8.96 19.90 -1.84
CA ARG A 117 -9.28 18.56 -1.31
C ARG A 117 -8.31 17.47 -1.75
N TRP A 118 -7.74 17.56 -2.95
CA TRP A 118 -6.94 16.49 -3.53
C TRP A 118 -5.45 16.80 -3.50
N SER A 119 -4.69 15.82 -3.10
CA SER A 119 -3.23 15.81 -3.23
C SER A 119 -2.71 14.43 -3.58
N VAL A 120 -1.54 14.39 -4.23
CA VAL A 120 -0.77 13.18 -4.49
C VAL A 120 0.56 13.31 -3.80
N GLN A 121 1.04 12.21 -3.25
CA GLN A 121 2.35 12.16 -2.59
C GLN A 121 3.05 10.84 -2.88
N THR A 122 4.36 10.87 -2.80
CA THR A 122 5.23 9.70 -2.78
C THR A 122 6.27 9.86 -1.69
N GLY A 123 6.98 8.79 -1.38
CA GLY A 123 7.97 8.86 -0.32
C GLY A 123 8.88 7.64 -0.30
N PHE A 124 9.77 7.64 0.67
CA PHE A 124 10.67 6.56 0.97
C PHE A 124 10.63 6.30 2.47
N TYR A 125 10.20 5.10 2.87
CA TYR A 125 10.07 4.69 4.26
C TYR A 125 10.92 3.46 4.52
N ALA A 126 11.54 3.41 5.69
CA ALA A 126 12.24 2.23 6.19
C ALA A 126 11.43 1.57 7.31
N ASN A 127 11.32 0.27 7.25
CA ASN A 127 10.60 -0.56 8.22
C ASN A 127 11.33 -1.89 8.42
N ASN A 128 11.45 -2.32 9.66
CA ASN A 128 11.98 -3.63 9.99
C ASN A 128 10.82 -4.58 10.34
N LYS A 129 10.11 -5.06 9.32
CA LYS A 129 8.92 -5.92 9.49
C LYS A 129 9.27 -7.24 10.14
N LYS A 130 8.57 -7.57 11.24
CA LYS A 130 8.68 -8.84 11.95
C LYS A 130 7.30 -9.48 12.04
N TYR A 131 7.23 -10.75 11.68
CA TYR A 131 5.97 -11.50 11.73
C TYR A 131 6.23 -13.00 11.95
N VAL A 132 5.18 -13.72 12.32
CA VAL A 132 5.20 -15.17 12.46
C VAL A 132 4.22 -15.76 11.46
N ALA A 133 4.69 -16.75 10.71
CA ALA A 133 3.94 -17.47 9.69
C ALA A 133 3.78 -18.93 10.07
N GLY A 134 2.66 -19.54 9.68
CA GLY A 134 2.49 -20.99 9.70
C GLY A 134 3.01 -21.67 8.44
N ALA A 135 2.98 -22.99 8.40
CA ALA A 135 3.39 -23.79 7.25
C ALA A 135 2.64 -23.42 5.96
N ALA A 136 1.34 -23.13 6.07
CA ALA A 136 0.49 -22.80 4.93
C ALA A 136 0.75 -21.40 4.36
N ASP A 137 1.32 -20.50 5.15
CA ASP A 137 1.57 -19.10 4.74
C ASP A 137 2.85 -18.97 3.91
N TYR A 138 3.81 -19.89 4.04
CA TYR A 138 5.11 -19.85 3.37
C TYR A 138 5.16 -20.82 2.19
N LYS A 139 5.45 -20.32 1.01
CA LYS A 139 5.60 -21.13 -0.20
C LYS A 139 7.07 -21.50 -0.41
N PHE A 140 7.44 -22.71 -0.01
CA PHE A 140 8.78 -23.23 -0.31
C PHE A 140 9.01 -23.39 -1.80
N LYS A 141 10.23 -23.15 -2.24
CA LYS A 141 10.62 -23.39 -3.62
C LYS A 141 10.55 -24.89 -3.93
N PRO A 142 10.20 -25.28 -5.17
CA PRO A 142 10.26 -26.69 -5.59
C PRO A 142 11.65 -27.27 -5.32
N GLY A 143 11.70 -28.48 -4.77
CA GLY A 143 12.94 -29.15 -4.40
C GLY A 143 13.58 -28.69 -3.07
N SER A 144 12.93 -27.80 -2.32
CA SER A 144 13.40 -27.44 -0.97
C SER A 144 13.30 -28.65 -0.04
N PRO A 145 14.36 -29.01 0.71
CA PRO A 145 14.32 -30.09 1.71
C PRO A 145 13.26 -29.85 2.79
N MET A 146 12.90 -28.60 3.04
CA MET A 146 11.92 -28.22 4.05
C MET A 146 10.49 -28.70 3.74
N THR A 147 10.20 -29.04 2.49
CA THR A 147 8.90 -29.61 2.10
C THR A 147 8.65 -31.01 2.66
N ALA A 148 9.69 -31.70 3.08
CA ALA A 148 9.61 -33.06 3.67
C ALA A 148 9.32 -33.04 5.19
N TYR A 149 9.35 -31.85 5.83
CA TYR A 149 9.19 -31.74 7.27
C TYR A 149 7.86 -31.09 7.65
N THR A 150 7.35 -31.43 8.85
CA THR A 150 6.21 -30.77 9.44
C THR A 150 6.65 -29.44 10.08
N ILE A 151 6.29 -28.34 9.47
CA ILE A 151 6.64 -26.99 9.94
C ILE A 151 5.74 -26.61 11.11
N ASP A 152 6.35 -26.21 12.24
CA ASP A 152 5.65 -25.65 13.39
C ASP A 152 5.35 -24.15 13.14
N LYS A 153 6.41 -23.35 12.94
CA LYS A 153 6.29 -21.92 12.68
C LYS A 153 7.54 -21.38 11.99
N ILE A 154 7.34 -20.25 11.29
CA ILE A 154 8.41 -19.49 10.64
C ILE A 154 8.39 -18.07 11.19
N LYS A 155 9.46 -17.67 11.89
CA LYS A 155 9.68 -16.31 12.33
C LYS A 155 10.47 -15.56 11.25
N ALA A 156 9.94 -14.45 10.79
CA ALA A 156 10.60 -13.61 9.80
C ALA A 156 10.95 -12.25 10.35
N ALA A 157 12.11 -11.73 9.94
CA ALA A 157 12.53 -10.35 10.17
C ALA A 157 13.12 -9.80 8.87
N CYS A 158 12.49 -8.77 8.32
CA CYS A 158 12.79 -8.23 7.01
C CYS A 158 13.01 -6.72 7.07
N LEU A 159 14.18 -6.26 6.65
CA LEU A 159 14.41 -4.83 6.42
C LEU A 159 13.82 -4.45 5.06
N VAL A 160 12.73 -3.69 5.10
CA VAL A 160 11.93 -3.31 3.93
C VAL A 160 12.02 -1.81 3.73
N TYR A 161 12.32 -1.39 2.51
CA TYR A 161 12.11 -0.03 2.05
C TYR A 161 10.80 0.02 1.27
N GLU A 162 9.92 0.93 1.67
CA GLU A 162 8.58 1.09 1.13
C GLU A 162 8.51 2.39 0.32
N ILE A 163 8.05 2.28 -0.93
CA ILE A 163 7.86 3.42 -1.84
C ILE A 163 6.37 3.49 -2.19
N PRO A 164 5.58 4.30 -1.46
CA PRO A 164 4.17 4.48 -1.75
C PRO A 164 3.94 5.50 -2.87
N VAL A 165 2.92 5.27 -3.67
CA VAL A 165 2.24 6.29 -4.48
C VAL A 165 0.86 6.47 -3.89
N THR A 166 0.61 7.65 -3.32
CA THR A 166 -0.56 7.92 -2.48
C THR A 166 -1.43 9.01 -3.06
N VAL A 167 -2.73 8.76 -3.11
CA VAL A 167 -3.76 9.77 -3.35
C VAL A 167 -4.42 10.10 -2.02
N ARG A 168 -4.55 11.39 -1.72
CA ARG A 168 -5.17 11.89 -0.49
C ARG A 168 -6.37 12.75 -0.82
N TYR A 169 -7.45 12.55 -0.06
CA TYR A 169 -8.66 13.36 -0.11
C TYR A 169 -8.97 13.97 1.25
N ASP A 170 -9.05 15.30 1.32
CA ASP A 170 -9.41 16.04 2.53
C ASP A 170 -10.94 16.09 2.65
N ILE A 171 -11.49 15.32 3.61
CA ILE A 171 -12.94 15.24 3.88
C ILE A 171 -13.42 16.54 4.52
N VAL A 172 -12.73 16.98 5.57
CA VAL A 172 -12.99 18.22 6.29
C VAL A 172 -11.74 19.08 6.26
N SER A 173 -11.89 20.32 5.81
CA SER A 173 -10.78 21.29 5.79
C SER A 173 -11.20 22.54 6.55
N ARG A 174 -10.78 22.64 7.82
CA ARG A 174 -10.98 23.79 8.69
C ARG A 174 -9.65 24.47 9.01
N PRO A 175 -9.63 25.74 9.39
CA PRO A 175 -8.38 26.40 9.78
C PRO A 175 -7.67 25.75 10.94
N SER A 176 -8.41 25.10 11.87
CA SER A 176 -7.89 24.43 13.06
C SER A 176 -7.42 23.01 12.83
N PHE A 177 -8.02 22.28 11.87
CA PHE A 177 -7.66 20.90 11.54
C PHE A 177 -8.18 20.50 10.15
N ILE A 178 -7.56 19.49 9.58
CA ILE A 178 -7.95 18.83 8.34
C ILE A 178 -8.11 17.34 8.64
N LEU A 179 -9.31 16.79 8.38
CA LEU A 179 -9.54 15.34 8.39
C LEU A 179 -9.43 14.82 6.96
N TYR A 180 -8.69 13.75 6.77
CA TYR A 180 -8.43 13.20 5.44
C TYR A 180 -8.40 11.68 5.40
N VAL A 181 -8.54 11.13 4.20
CA VAL A 181 -8.31 9.72 3.89
C VAL A 181 -7.27 9.60 2.80
N THR A 182 -6.56 8.48 2.80
CA THR A 182 -5.61 8.16 1.72
C THR A 182 -5.84 6.76 1.18
N GLY A 183 -5.48 6.58 -0.10
CA GLY A 183 -5.29 5.28 -0.72
C GLY A 183 -3.93 5.26 -1.40
N SER A 184 -3.18 4.19 -1.21
CA SER A 184 -1.81 4.07 -1.74
C SER A 184 -1.60 2.71 -2.40
N ALA A 185 -0.76 2.70 -3.42
CA ALA A 185 -0.09 1.51 -3.92
C ALA A 185 1.38 1.56 -3.50
N GLU A 186 1.85 0.51 -2.82
CA GLU A 186 3.19 0.47 -2.23
C GLU A 186 4.07 -0.55 -2.95
N SER A 187 5.29 -0.14 -3.25
CA SER A 187 6.36 -1.02 -3.75
C SER A 187 7.34 -1.29 -2.63
N TYR A 188 7.77 -2.56 -2.50
CA TYR A 188 8.71 -3.01 -1.48
C TYR A 188 10.06 -3.35 -2.10
N ILE A 189 11.12 -2.85 -1.48
CA ILE A 189 12.50 -3.25 -1.73
C ILE A 189 13.00 -3.90 -0.45
N ILE A 190 13.14 -5.23 -0.47
CA ILE A 190 13.55 -5.99 0.69
C ILE A 190 15.07 -6.17 0.65
N GLN A 191 15.77 -5.49 1.56
CA GLN A 191 17.23 -5.49 1.61
C GLN A 191 17.77 -6.75 2.27
N LYS A 192 17.15 -7.17 3.36
CA LYS A 192 17.56 -8.34 4.15
C LYS A 192 16.33 -9.07 4.63
N GLU A 193 16.29 -10.36 4.40
CA GLU A 193 15.30 -11.27 4.91
C GLU A 193 16.00 -12.31 5.77
N LYS A 194 15.55 -12.45 7.01
CA LYS A 194 16.01 -13.48 7.95
C LYS A 194 14.81 -14.32 8.34
N TYR A 195 14.90 -15.61 8.10
CA TYR A 195 13.88 -16.58 8.46
C TYR A 195 14.45 -17.57 9.47
N ASN A 196 13.69 -17.85 10.51
CA ASN A 196 13.95 -18.91 11.46
C ASN A 196 12.74 -19.85 11.47
N CYS A 197 12.91 -21.05 10.96
CA CYS A 197 11.89 -22.07 10.83
C CYS A 197 12.07 -23.09 11.94
N SER A 198 11.01 -23.32 12.72
CA SER A 198 10.91 -24.46 13.66
C SER A 198 10.13 -25.56 12.98
N TYR A 199 10.67 -26.79 12.97
CA TYR A 199 10.05 -27.95 12.35
C TYR A 199 10.24 -29.22 13.18
N TRP A 200 9.32 -30.17 13.02
CA TRP A 200 9.34 -31.45 13.69
C TRP A 200 10.14 -32.48 12.88
N TYR A 201 11.05 -33.19 13.55
CA TYR A 201 11.76 -34.34 13.04
C TYR A 201 11.95 -35.38 14.16
N TYR A 202 11.45 -36.59 13.97
CA TYR A 202 11.45 -37.66 15.00
C TYR A 202 11.03 -37.19 16.41
N ASN A 203 9.86 -36.59 16.51
CA ASN A 203 9.26 -36.04 17.76
C ASN A 203 10.10 -34.94 18.47
N ASN A 204 11.10 -34.40 17.84
CA ASN A 204 11.90 -33.27 18.32
C ASN A 204 11.70 -32.03 17.44
N ILE A 205 11.81 -30.88 18.07
CA ILE A 205 11.77 -29.60 17.34
C ILE A 205 13.19 -29.17 17.03
N TYR A 206 13.44 -28.93 15.76
CA TYR A 206 14.67 -28.37 15.23
C TYR A 206 14.44 -26.98 14.68
N GLU A 207 15.50 -26.17 14.66
CA GLU A 207 15.46 -24.81 14.11
C GLU A 207 16.45 -24.72 12.94
N GLN A 208 15.98 -24.19 11.81
CA GLN A 208 16.76 -23.89 10.63
C GLN A 208 16.67 -22.41 10.31
N GLU A 209 17.82 -21.76 10.13
CA GLU A 209 17.89 -20.35 9.76
C GLU A 209 18.38 -20.21 8.31
N TRP A 210 17.77 -19.29 7.55
CA TRP A 210 18.28 -18.88 6.25
C TRP A 210 18.07 -17.39 6.05
N LYS A 211 18.84 -16.83 5.13
CA LYS A 211 18.87 -15.40 4.80
C LYS A 211 18.80 -15.22 3.30
N TYR A 212 18.03 -14.22 2.89
CA TYR A 212 17.98 -13.75 1.51
C TYR A 212 18.15 -12.24 1.47
N SER A 213 18.42 -11.71 0.27
CA SER A 213 18.56 -10.27 0.05
C SER A 213 18.19 -9.90 -1.38
N GLY A 214 17.78 -8.64 -1.57
CA GLY A 214 17.63 -8.04 -2.89
C GLY A 214 16.29 -8.30 -3.59
N ASN A 215 15.25 -8.74 -2.88
CA ASN A 215 13.93 -8.91 -3.46
C ASN A 215 13.22 -7.57 -3.69
N ARG A 216 12.56 -7.42 -4.84
CA ARG A 216 11.80 -6.23 -5.21
C ARG A 216 10.39 -6.64 -5.63
N HIS A 217 9.41 -5.94 -5.08
CA HIS A 217 8.00 -6.20 -5.33
C HIS A 217 7.30 -4.87 -5.66
N LEU A 218 7.02 -4.65 -6.94
CA LEU A 218 6.36 -3.43 -7.40
C LEU A 218 4.86 -3.51 -7.14
N PHE A 219 4.30 -2.45 -6.53
CA PHE A 219 2.87 -2.32 -6.24
C PHE A 219 2.25 -3.57 -5.60
N SER A 220 3.01 -4.20 -4.71
CA SER A 220 2.62 -5.47 -4.07
C SER A 220 1.62 -5.31 -2.94
N THR A 221 1.39 -4.08 -2.49
CA THR A 221 0.56 -3.79 -1.32
C THR A 221 -0.33 -2.57 -1.58
N ALA A 222 -1.60 -2.66 -1.20
CA ALA A 222 -2.48 -1.50 -1.10
C ALA A 222 -2.53 -1.04 0.35
N MET A 223 -2.43 0.28 0.60
CA MET A 223 -2.56 0.87 1.93
C MET A 223 -3.72 1.86 1.95
N PHE A 224 -4.50 1.82 3.02
CA PHE A 224 -5.57 2.78 3.30
C PHE A 224 -5.32 3.43 4.65
N SER A 225 -5.55 4.74 4.73
CA SER A 225 -5.42 5.46 5.98
C SER A 225 -6.53 6.47 6.20
N VAL A 226 -6.72 6.82 7.46
CA VAL A 226 -7.46 7.99 7.89
C VAL A 226 -6.50 8.84 8.71
N GLY A 227 -6.49 10.14 8.50
CA GLY A 227 -5.56 10.99 9.21
C GLY A 227 -6.16 12.33 9.61
N ILE A 228 -5.55 12.92 10.62
CA ILE A 228 -5.81 14.29 11.04
C ILE A 228 -4.55 15.12 10.87
N GLU A 229 -4.69 16.29 10.28
CA GLU A 229 -3.59 17.25 10.12
C GLU A 229 -3.95 18.55 10.82
N LYS A 230 -3.09 19.01 11.73
CA LYS A 230 -3.23 20.26 12.46
C LYS A 230 -2.22 21.28 11.92
N PRO A 231 -2.66 22.33 11.23
CA PRO A 231 -1.80 23.43 10.85
C PRO A 231 -1.24 24.13 12.09
N LEU A 232 0.08 24.27 12.20
CA LEU A 232 0.76 24.99 13.26
C LEU A 232 1.07 26.42 12.84
N SER A 233 1.45 26.58 11.58
CA SER A 233 1.76 27.88 10.99
C SER A 233 1.37 27.89 9.49
N SER A 234 1.65 29.00 8.80
CA SER A 234 1.47 29.02 7.34
C SER A 234 2.27 27.97 6.61
N LYS A 235 3.42 27.56 7.15
CA LYS A 235 4.37 26.65 6.49
C LYS A 235 4.42 25.25 7.10
N PHE A 236 4.00 25.05 8.34
CA PHE A 236 4.13 23.77 9.05
C PHE A 236 2.79 23.22 9.50
N SER A 237 2.63 21.91 9.38
CA SER A 237 1.50 21.16 9.94
C SER A 237 2.01 19.89 10.60
N LEU A 238 1.36 19.48 11.71
CA LEU A 238 1.49 18.15 12.30
C LEU A 238 0.42 17.23 11.74
N LEU A 239 0.73 15.94 11.58
CA LEU A 239 -0.24 14.93 11.19
C LEU A 239 -0.14 13.69 12.08
N ALA A 240 -1.27 13.02 12.24
CA ALA A 240 -1.37 11.67 12.81
C ALA A 240 -2.20 10.83 11.84
N GLU A 241 -1.67 9.65 11.49
CA GLU A 241 -2.21 8.83 10.41
C GLU A 241 -2.14 7.34 10.75
N PRO A 242 -3.19 6.75 11.34
CA PRO A 242 -3.36 5.30 11.37
C PRO A 242 -3.66 4.77 9.97
N SER A 243 -3.11 3.59 9.67
CA SER A 243 -3.24 2.94 8.37
C SER A 243 -3.32 1.42 8.47
N VAL A 244 -3.91 0.81 7.47
CA VAL A 244 -3.90 -0.64 7.23
C VAL A 244 -3.38 -0.93 5.84
N SER A 245 -2.54 -1.96 5.72
CA SER A 245 -1.99 -2.41 4.45
C SER A 245 -2.47 -3.82 4.14
N ILE A 246 -2.88 -4.03 2.90
CA ILE A 246 -3.42 -5.29 2.38
C ILE A 246 -2.50 -5.76 1.25
N PRO A 247 -1.98 -7.00 1.28
CA PRO A 247 -1.16 -7.53 0.20
C PRO A 247 -2.00 -7.75 -1.06
N LEU A 248 -1.51 -7.23 -2.19
CA LEU A 248 -2.04 -7.49 -3.54
C LEU A 248 -1.32 -8.69 -4.17
N SER A 249 -0.10 -8.95 -3.74
CA SER A 249 0.69 -10.12 -4.14
C SER A 249 1.59 -10.57 -3.00
N GLY A 250 2.02 -11.83 -3.04
CA GLY A 250 2.97 -12.35 -2.07
C GLY A 250 4.34 -11.70 -2.21
N VAL A 251 4.97 -11.39 -1.08
CA VAL A 251 6.27 -10.73 -1.00
C VAL A 251 7.31 -11.61 -0.30
N GLY A 252 8.59 -11.30 -0.50
CA GLY A 252 9.71 -12.06 0.04
C GLY A 252 9.95 -13.39 -0.68
N ASP A 253 10.96 -14.13 -0.19
CA ASP A 253 11.33 -15.43 -0.75
C ASP A 253 10.18 -16.44 -0.70
N GLY A 254 9.42 -16.47 0.39
CA GLY A 254 8.28 -17.37 0.59
C GLY A 254 6.98 -16.92 -0.05
N LYS A 255 6.96 -15.84 -0.85
CA LYS A 255 5.76 -15.25 -1.46
C LYS A 255 4.60 -15.09 -0.46
N MET A 256 4.88 -14.48 0.68
CA MET A 256 3.95 -14.38 1.78
C MET A 256 3.03 -13.18 1.66
N ASN A 257 1.78 -13.36 2.05
CA ASN A 257 0.82 -12.27 2.17
C ASN A 257 1.02 -11.59 3.52
N ILE A 258 1.51 -10.34 3.51
CA ILE A 258 1.80 -9.57 4.72
C ILE A 258 0.80 -8.44 4.84
N TYR A 259 -0.07 -8.53 5.83
CA TYR A 259 -0.94 -7.45 6.29
C TYR A 259 -0.18 -6.61 7.30
N SER A 260 -0.45 -5.32 7.36
CA SER A 260 0.13 -4.43 8.38
C SER A 260 -0.92 -3.49 8.94
N ALA A 261 -0.76 -3.14 10.22
CA ALA A 261 -1.40 -1.99 10.83
C ALA A 261 -0.31 -1.05 11.32
N ALA A 262 -0.39 0.22 10.96
CA ALA A 262 0.61 1.21 11.34
C ALA A 262 -0.05 2.48 11.88
N ALA A 263 0.70 3.23 12.69
CA ALA A 263 0.33 4.56 13.12
C ALA A 263 1.55 5.46 12.99
N LEU A 264 1.42 6.51 12.19
CA LEU A 264 2.48 7.46 11.90
C LEU A 264 2.13 8.85 12.46
N LEU A 265 3.13 9.51 13.02
CA LEU A 265 3.13 10.93 13.32
C LEU A 265 4.08 11.61 12.36
N GLY A 266 3.70 12.77 11.83
CA GLY A 266 4.53 13.43 10.84
C GLY A 266 4.43 14.94 10.87
N ILE A 267 5.38 15.56 10.20
CA ILE A 267 5.45 17.00 9.98
C ILE A 267 5.44 17.24 8.50
N LYS A 268 4.53 18.12 8.05
CA LYS A 268 4.52 18.67 6.69
C LYS A 268 5.10 20.05 6.66
N TYR A 269 5.89 20.32 5.65
CA TYR A 269 6.47 21.63 5.36
C TYR A 269 6.06 22.09 3.97
N TYR A 270 5.49 23.28 3.90
CA TYR A 270 5.04 23.93 2.67
C TYR A 270 6.01 25.08 2.29
N PRO A 271 7.04 24.83 1.47
CA PRO A 271 8.11 25.83 1.20
C PRO A 271 7.58 27.10 0.52
N PHE A 272 6.58 26.99 -0.34
CA PHE A 272 6.06 28.07 -1.17
C PHE A 272 4.75 28.70 -0.64
N LYS A 273 4.30 28.30 0.54
CA LYS A 273 3.10 28.89 1.16
C LYS A 273 3.51 30.17 1.89
N LYS A 274 2.98 31.31 1.44
CA LYS A 274 3.15 32.63 2.05
C LYS A 274 2.21 32.84 3.24
#